data_e693e004aea11ea639c78e955fe95288
#
_entry.id   e693e004aea11ea639c78e955fe95288
#
_cell.length_a   1.000
_cell.length_b   1.000
_cell.length_c   1.000
_cell.angle_alpha   90.00
_cell.angle_beta   90.00
_cell.angle_gamma   90.00
#
_symmetry.space_group_name_H-M   'P 1'
#
loop_
_entity.id
_entity.type
_entity.pdbx_description
1 polymer ?
#
loop_
_entity_poly.entity_id
_entity_poly.type
_entity_poly.pdbx_seq_one_letter_code
_entity_poly.pdbx_strand_id
1 'polypeptide(L)'
;MRVLCNSILLSKFANSNIYRTMKMAKFKIWMVALTLIMGVSFTSCFDSSDDNTQTGIVIGKVHSSYGLSYYFETADGKTVTPTTASITEMEAKGVKFSELSGKLVQIAYMWDSSVLEIPSNATKIEGVSLTYIADLSGQVEVVTEPGAANDSISDTPIVTLKKEASSVFTYEPYFFDRSTLVLPVIYYLYSKPHSFTLVYYPNEENTDGIIKLYLRHKKNGDNMSTSSPVSLDFFTNSLSYLYFYYSFDLQKILYSTAVTSLDKVIVVTEENANSVKLDDSNTKTNEYIVEYKEIK
;
A
#
# COMPACT_ATOMS: atom_id res chain seq x y z
N MET A 1 18.18 50.89 -27.92
CA MET A 1 18.89 49.65 -27.53
C MET A 1 18.48 49.20 -26.12
N ARG A 2 17.16 49.01 -25.89
CA ARG A 2 16.61 48.63 -24.55
C ARG A 2 15.36 47.72 -24.61
N VAL A 3 15.10 47.05 -25.73
CA VAL A 3 13.91 46.21 -25.92
C VAL A 3 14.21 44.72 -26.05
N LEU A 4 15.47 44.32 -26.19
CA LEU A 4 15.85 42.91 -26.44
C LEU A 4 16.19 42.09 -25.18
N CYS A 5 16.19 42.70 -23.99
CA CYS A 5 16.56 41.98 -22.76
C CYS A 5 15.39 41.38 -21.97
N ASN A 6 14.14 41.77 -22.29
CA ASN A 6 12.96 41.29 -21.54
C ASN A 6 12.31 40.01 -22.12
N SER A 7 12.61 39.63 -23.37
CA SER A 7 12.00 38.45 -23.97
C SER A 7 12.68 37.12 -23.56
N ILE A 8 13.97 37.17 -23.16
CA ILE A 8 14.73 35.95 -22.81
C ILE A 8 14.44 35.53 -21.34
N LEU A 9 14.14 36.49 -20.45
CA LEU A 9 13.76 36.17 -19.07
C LEU A 9 12.37 35.54 -18.97
N LEU A 10 11.40 36.00 -19.74
CA LEU A 10 10.06 35.43 -19.76
C LEU A 10 9.99 34.01 -20.31
N SER A 11 10.84 33.67 -21.28
CA SER A 11 10.90 32.31 -21.84
C SER A 11 11.51 31.29 -20.88
N LYS A 12 12.47 31.70 -20.03
CA LYS A 12 13.03 30.80 -18.99
C LYS A 12 12.06 30.54 -17.84
N PHE A 13 11.26 31.52 -17.44
CA PHE A 13 10.22 31.34 -16.40
C PHE A 13 9.04 30.51 -16.91
N ALA A 14 8.61 30.67 -18.15
CA ALA A 14 7.55 29.86 -18.74
C ALA A 14 7.97 28.38 -18.85
N ASN A 15 9.20 28.10 -19.31
CA ASN A 15 9.70 26.73 -19.40
C ASN A 15 9.89 26.04 -18.04
N SER A 16 10.29 26.76 -16.99
CA SER A 16 10.43 26.13 -15.66
C SER A 16 9.10 25.76 -15.03
N ASN A 17 8.05 26.54 -15.26
CA ASN A 17 6.70 26.25 -14.75
C ASN A 17 6.03 25.12 -15.55
N ILE A 18 6.26 25.05 -16.87
CA ILE A 18 5.72 23.96 -17.70
C ILE A 18 6.41 22.62 -17.34
N TYR A 19 7.69 22.62 -17.08
CA TYR A 19 8.41 21.41 -16.62
C TYR A 19 7.98 20.96 -15.23
N ARG A 20 7.67 21.88 -14.33
CA ARG A 20 7.17 21.59 -12.99
C ARG A 20 5.75 21.04 -13.00
N THR A 21 4.88 21.61 -13.83
CA THR A 21 3.50 21.11 -14.03
C THR A 21 3.48 19.77 -14.75
N MET A 22 4.38 19.52 -15.72
CA MET A 22 4.46 18.21 -16.38
C MET A 22 5.01 17.10 -15.47
N LYS A 23 5.98 17.37 -14.56
CA LYS A 23 6.41 16.41 -13.55
C LYS A 23 5.30 16.09 -12.55
N MET A 24 4.56 17.10 -12.10
CA MET A 24 3.42 16.91 -11.21
C MET A 24 2.23 16.21 -11.89
N ALA A 25 1.98 16.46 -13.16
CA ALA A 25 0.96 15.77 -13.94
C ALA A 25 1.31 14.29 -14.13
N LYS A 26 2.58 13.95 -14.42
CA LYS A 26 3.04 12.56 -14.52
C LYS A 26 2.93 11.82 -13.19
N PHE A 27 3.26 12.47 -12.07
CA PHE A 27 3.10 11.89 -10.73
C PHE A 27 1.62 11.70 -10.35
N LYS A 28 0.75 12.66 -10.72
CA LYS A 28 -0.70 12.55 -10.52
C LYS A 28 -1.32 11.44 -11.37
N ILE A 29 -0.89 11.29 -12.63
CA ILE A 29 -1.32 10.20 -13.51
C ILE A 29 -0.85 8.85 -12.96
N TRP A 30 0.33 8.77 -12.38
CA TRP A 30 0.83 7.56 -11.73
C TRP A 30 0.03 7.18 -10.48
N MET A 31 -0.33 8.16 -9.64
CA MET A 31 -1.18 7.92 -8.47
C MET A 31 -2.62 7.52 -8.85
N VAL A 32 -3.17 8.10 -9.92
CA VAL A 32 -4.51 7.74 -10.42
C VAL A 32 -4.52 6.33 -11.01
N ALA A 33 -3.47 5.92 -11.71
CA ALA A 33 -3.31 4.53 -12.16
C ALA A 33 -3.28 3.56 -10.96
N LEU A 34 -2.63 3.95 -9.87
CA LEU A 34 -2.55 3.15 -8.64
C LEU A 34 -3.92 2.91 -7.99
N THR A 35 -4.76 3.95 -7.94
CA THR A 35 -6.10 3.86 -7.31
C THR A 35 -7.15 3.17 -8.17
N LEU A 36 -7.05 3.25 -9.49
CA LEU A 36 -7.89 2.46 -10.40
C LEU A 36 -7.64 0.96 -10.25
N ILE A 37 -6.41 0.59 -9.92
CA ILE A 37 -6.00 -0.80 -9.77
C ILE A 37 -6.47 -1.39 -8.43
N MET A 38 -6.61 -0.59 -7.37
CA MET A 38 -7.08 -1.07 -6.06
C MET A 38 -8.59 -1.35 -5.97
N GLY A 39 -9.39 -0.84 -6.92
CA GLY A 39 -10.86 -1.03 -6.93
C GLY A 39 -11.35 -2.20 -7.75
N VAL A 40 -10.50 -2.90 -8.48
CA VAL A 40 -10.93 -3.93 -9.44
C VAL A 40 -10.16 -5.24 -9.21
N SER A 41 -10.35 -5.85 -8.07
CA SER A 41 -10.22 -7.30 -8.04
C SER A 41 -11.43 -7.85 -8.78
N PHE A 42 -11.23 -8.24 -10.02
CA PHE A 42 -12.12 -9.03 -10.89
C PHE A 42 -12.33 -8.38 -12.26
N THR A 43 -11.78 -9.03 -13.27
CA THR A 43 -12.27 -9.10 -14.66
C THR A 43 -13.16 -7.93 -15.10
N SER A 44 -12.64 -6.72 -15.18
CA SER A 44 -13.26 -5.75 -16.07
C SER A 44 -12.64 -5.96 -17.43
N CYS A 45 -13.40 -6.59 -18.32
CA CYS A 45 -13.20 -6.41 -19.74
C CYS A 45 -13.21 -4.91 -20.01
N PHE A 46 -12.05 -4.33 -20.20
CA PHE A 46 -11.95 -3.03 -20.83
C PHE A 46 -12.27 -3.31 -22.31
N ASP A 47 -13.54 -3.09 -22.66
CA ASP A 47 -14.02 -3.23 -24.02
C ASP A 47 -13.47 -2.05 -24.82
N SER A 48 -12.24 -2.22 -25.32
CA SER A 48 -11.72 -1.47 -26.44
C SER A 48 -11.38 -2.50 -27.52
N SER A 49 -12.16 -2.47 -28.56
CA SER A 49 -12.04 -3.20 -29.83
C SER A 49 -10.63 -3.75 -30.10
N ASP A 50 -10.52 -5.07 -30.23
CA ASP A 50 -9.40 -5.84 -30.77
C ASP A 50 -8.16 -6.07 -29.86
N ASP A 51 -8.20 -5.76 -28.56
CA ASP A 51 -7.06 -6.01 -27.69
C ASP A 51 -7.36 -7.18 -26.74
N ASN A 52 -6.71 -8.33 -26.95
CA ASN A 52 -6.82 -9.51 -26.11
C ASN A 52 -6.06 -9.36 -24.77
N THR A 53 -5.64 -8.16 -24.43
CA THR A 53 -4.87 -7.89 -23.21
C THR A 53 -5.76 -8.00 -21.98
N GLN A 54 -5.38 -8.89 -21.08
CA GLN A 54 -5.97 -9.08 -19.77
C GLN A 54 -5.03 -8.55 -18.69
N THR A 55 -5.59 -8.16 -17.54
CA THR A 55 -4.82 -7.64 -16.41
C THR A 55 -5.21 -8.33 -15.11
N GLY A 56 -4.23 -8.45 -14.21
CA GLY A 56 -4.43 -8.97 -12.86
C GLY A 56 -3.69 -8.16 -11.82
N ILE A 57 -4.20 -8.18 -10.59
CA ILE A 57 -3.59 -7.52 -9.44
C ILE A 57 -3.62 -8.48 -8.27
N VAL A 58 -2.48 -8.63 -7.60
CA VAL A 58 -2.38 -9.45 -6.40
C VAL A 58 -1.43 -8.82 -5.37
N ILE A 59 -1.64 -9.19 -4.11
CA ILE A 59 -0.67 -9.02 -3.04
C ILE A 59 0.01 -10.37 -2.87
N GLY A 60 1.34 -10.38 -2.94
CA GLY A 60 2.11 -11.61 -2.84
C GLY A 60 3.47 -11.40 -2.17
N LYS A 61 3.97 -12.46 -1.55
CA LYS A 61 5.33 -12.52 -1.02
C LYS A 61 6.31 -12.80 -2.14
N VAL A 62 7.37 -12.01 -2.21
CA VAL A 62 8.40 -12.17 -3.24
C VAL A 62 9.32 -13.34 -2.90
N HIS A 63 9.42 -14.28 -3.78
CA HIS A 63 10.36 -15.39 -3.70
C HIS A 63 11.38 -15.31 -4.83
N SER A 64 12.62 -15.71 -4.53
CA SER A 64 13.69 -15.82 -5.49
C SER A 64 14.13 -17.26 -5.64
N SER A 65 14.21 -17.75 -6.89
CA SER A 65 14.80 -19.03 -7.18
C SER A 65 16.22 -18.81 -7.69
N TYR A 66 17.21 -19.12 -6.83
CA TYR A 66 18.65 -18.97 -7.11
C TYR A 66 19.09 -17.58 -7.59
N GLY A 67 18.33 -16.52 -7.27
CA GLY A 67 18.60 -15.14 -7.72
C GLY A 67 18.40 -14.90 -9.22
N LEU A 68 17.87 -15.87 -9.96
CA LEU A 68 17.71 -15.80 -11.43
C LEU A 68 16.26 -15.62 -11.87
N SER A 69 15.31 -16.05 -11.05
CA SER A 69 13.88 -15.88 -11.31
C SER A 69 13.15 -15.46 -10.05
N TYR A 70 12.10 -14.67 -10.20
CA TYR A 70 11.26 -14.21 -9.13
C TYR A 70 9.83 -14.70 -9.37
N TYR A 71 9.15 -15.07 -8.30
CA TYR A 71 7.72 -15.32 -8.31
C TYR A 71 7.06 -14.73 -7.07
N PHE A 72 5.77 -14.53 -7.14
CA PHE A 72 4.96 -13.91 -6.09
C PHE A 72 3.95 -14.96 -5.62
N GLU A 73 3.99 -15.26 -4.33
CA GLU A 73 3.06 -16.20 -3.70
C GLU A 73 1.99 -15.44 -2.93
N THR A 74 0.73 -15.67 -3.25
CA THR A 74 -0.42 -15.06 -2.57
C THR A 74 -0.78 -15.81 -1.29
N ALA A 75 -1.60 -15.21 -0.43
CA ALA A 75 -2.01 -15.83 0.84
C ALA A 75 -2.75 -17.17 0.67
N ASP A 76 -3.42 -17.38 -0.46
CA ASP A 76 -4.10 -18.64 -0.83
C ASP A 76 -3.18 -19.63 -1.55
N GLY A 77 -1.86 -19.38 -1.57
CA GLY A 77 -0.85 -20.27 -2.16
C GLY A 77 -0.77 -20.25 -3.69
N LYS A 78 -1.48 -19.33 -4.35
CA LYS A 78 -1.31 -19.12 -5.78
C LYS A 78 0.03 -18.46 -6.07
N THR A 79 0.63 -18.78 -7.21
CA THR A 79 1.89 -18.19 -7.64
C THR A 79 1.75 -17.44 -8.96
N VAL A 80 2.39 -16.27 -9.02
CA VAL A 80 2.51 -15.46 -10.25
C VAL A 80 3.99 -15.36 -10.61
N THR A 81 4.36 -15.84 -11.79
CA THR A 81 5.74 -15.86 -12.29
C THR A 81 5.83 -15.00 -13.55
N PRO A 82 6.47 -13.84 -13.48
CA PRO A 82 6.69 -12.99 -14.65
C PRO A 82 7.72 -13.59 -15.62
N THR A 83 7.71 -13.08 -16.85
CA THR A 83 8.79 -13.37 -17.79
C THR A 83 10.11 -12.70 -17.35
N THR A 84 11.25 -13.29 -17.72
CA THR A 84 12.58 -12.69 -17.48
C THR A 84 12.69 -11.29 -18.11
N ALA A 85 12.12 -11.11 -19.30
CA ALA A 85 12.10 -9.81 -19.98
C ALA A 85 11.37 -8.75 -19.14
N SER A 86 10.23 -9.12 -18.52
CA SER A 86 9.48 -8.22 -17.65
C SER A 86 10.25 -7.85 -16.38
N ILE A 87 10.95 -8.79 -15.76
CA ILE A 87 11.83 -8.53 -14.61
C ILE A 87 12.92 -7.53 -15.00
N THR A 88 13.63 -7.77 -16.11
CA THR A 88 14.67 -6.86 -16.61
C THR A 88 14.14 -5.46 -16.90
N GLU A 89 12.93 -5.35 -17.45
CA GLU A 89 12.29 -4.06 -17.70
C GLU A 89 11.99 -3.31 -16.40
N MET A 90 11.49 -3.99 -15.37
CA MET A 90 11.23 -3.38 -14.06
C MET A 90 12.52 -2.97 -13.36
N GLU A 91 13.59 -3.76 -13.48
CA GLU A 91 14.93 -3.40 -12.96
C GLU A 91 15.48 -2.16 -13.68
N ALA A 92 15.31 -2.03 -14.98
CA ALA A 92 15.67 -0.84 -15.74
C ALA A 92 14.88 0.41 -15.30
N LYS A 93 13.68 0.23 -14.73
CA LYS A 93 12.87 1.28 -14.12
C LYS A 93 13.27 1.58 -12.66
N GLY A 94 14.28 0.89 -12.13
CA GLY A 94 14.84 1.10 -10.79
C GLY A 94 14.28 0.17 -9.70
N VAL A 95 13.49 -0.83 -10.05
CA VAL A 95 13.05 -1.87 -9.09
C VAL A 95 14.23 -2.77 -8.76
N LYS A 96 14.47 -3.02 -7.48
CA LYS A 96 15.52 -3.92 -7.00
C LYS A 96 14.90 -5.17 -6.38
N PHE A 97 14.65 -6.18 -7.17
CA PHE A 97 14.01 -7.41 -6.72
C PHE A 97 14.77 -8.12 -5.60
N SER A 98 16.10 -8.01 -5.57
CA SER A 98 16.92 -8.56 -4.48
C SER A 98 16.59 -7.94 -3.11
N GLU A 99 16.19 -6.66 -3.07
CA GLU A 99 15.77 -5.96 -1.85
C GLU A 99 14.31 -6.27 -1.45
N LEU A 100 13.53 -6.84 -2.36
CA LEU A 100 12.13 -7.21 -2.15
C LEU A 100 11.95 -8.68 -1.73
N SER A 101 12.98 -9.51 -1.83
CA SER A 101 12.90 -10.93 -1.48
C SER A 101 12.42 -11.13 -0.04
N GLY A 102 11.41 -11.97 0.15
CA GLY A 102 10.74 -12.23 1.43
C GLY A 102 9.72 -11.17 1.86
N LYS A 103 9.66 -10.02 1.19
CA LYS A 103 8.69 -8.97 1.48
C LYS A 103 7.36 -9.19 0.78
N LEU A 104 6.33 -8.57 1.33
CA LEU A 104 5.03 -8.48 0.69
C LEU A 104 5.00 -7.28 -0.26
N VAL A 105 4.55 -7.53 -1.47
CA VAL A 105 4.39 -6.50 -2.50
C VAL A 105 3.00 -6.57 -3.12
N GLN A 106 2.52 -5.45 -3.62
CA GLN A 106 1.41 -5.41 -4.54
C GLN A 106 1.96 -5.36 -5.96
N ILE A 107 1.49 -6.24 -6.82
CA ILE A 107 1.84 -6.26 -8.23
C ILE A 107 0.60 -6.10 -9.10
N ALA A 108 0.77 -5.41 -10.24
CA ALA A 108 -0.13 -5.52 -11.37
C ALA A 108 0.62 -6.16 -12.53
N TYR A 109 -0.07 -7.04 -13.24
CA TYR A 109 0.47 -7.77 -14.38
C TYR A 109 -0.54 -7.85 -15.51
N MET A 110 -0.05 -8.10 -16.70
CA MET A 110 -0.84 -8.24 -17.92
C MET A 110 -0.39 -9.43 -18.75
N TRP A 111 -1.31 -9.96 -19.55
CA TRP A 111 -1.03 -11.01 -20.52
C TRP A 111 -1.98 -10.88 -21.72
N ASP A 112 -1.57 -11.45 -22.84
CA ASP A 112 -2.41 -11.58 -24.02
C ASP A 112 -3.17 -12.90 -23.95
N SER A 113 -4.49 -12.84 -23.83
CA SER A 113 -5.34 -14.03 -23.72
C SER A 113 -5.44 -14.86 -24.99
N SER A 114 -5.01 -14.32 -26.14
CA SER A 114 -4.88 -15.10 -27.37
C SER A 114 -3.62 -15.97 -27.40
N VAL A 115 -2.62 -15.64 -26.58
CA VAL A 115 -1.34 -16.37 -26.48
C VAL A 115 -1.27 -17.23 -25.21
N LEU A 116 -1.82 -16.71 -24.11
CA LEU A 116 -1.77 -17.35 -22.79
C LEU A 116 -3.20 -17.40 -22.20
N GLU A 117 -3.78 -18.59 -22.20
CA GLU A 117 -5.05 -18.81 -21.51
C GLU A 117 -4.80 -19.11 -20.02
N ILE A 118 -5.34 -18.26 -19.12
CA ILE A 118 -5.24 -18.46 -17.67
C ILE A 118 -6.63 -18.86 -17.16
N PRO A 119 -6.83 -20.12 -16.76
CA PRO A 119 -8.07 -20.57 -16.15
C PRO A 119 -8.40 -19.79 -14.87
N SER A 120 -9.66 -19.52 -14.59
CA SER A 120 -10.11 -18.77 -13.41
C SER A 120 -9.72 -19.43 -12.08
N ASN A 121 -9.49 -20.73 -12.08
CA ASN A 121 -9.03 -21.51 -10.92
C ASN A 121 -7.54 -21.85 -10.96
N ALA A 122 -6.75 -21.19 -11.82
CA ALA A 122 -5.33 -21.43 -11.91
C ALA A 122 -4.64 -21.14 -10.56
N THR A 123 -3.84 -22.09 -10.10
CA THR A 123 -2.97 -21.92 -8.92
C THR A 123 -1.57 -21.44 -9.30
N LYS A 124 -1.23 -21.53 -10.58
CA LYS A 124 0.03 -21.04 -11.15
C LYS A 124 -0.26 -20.20 -12.36
N ILE A 125 0.26 -18.98 -12.35
CA ILE A 125 0.16 -18.01 -13.43
C ILE A 125 1.58 -17.71 -13.87
N GLU A 126 1.96 -18.12 -15.07
CA GLU A 126 3.33 -18.00 -15.56
C GLU A 126 3.37 -17.23 -16.87
N GLY A 127 4.50 -16.56 -17.14
CA GLY A 127 4.73 -15.90 -18.43
C GLY A 127 4.03 -14.54 -18.58
N VAL A 128 3.62 -13.93 -17.48
CA VAL A 128 2.97 -12.60 -17.48
C VAL A 128 3.98 -11.45 -17.51
N SER A 129 3.55 -10.28 -17.91
CA SER A 129 4.32 -9.05 -17.88
C SER A 129 3.91 -8.19 -16.69
N LEU A 130 4.86 -7.80 -15.82
CA LEU A 130 4.60 -6.86 -14.74
C LEU A 130 4.43 -5.44 -15.30
N THR A 131 3.38 -4.77 -14.85
CA THR A 131 3.15 -3.35 -15.17
C THR A 131 3.43 -2.45 -13.97
N TYR A 132 3.34 -3.02 -12.77
CA TYR A 132 3.52 -2.29 -11.53
C TYR A 132 4.00 -3.22 -10.41
N ILE A 133 4.80 -2.67 -9.48
CA ILE A 133 5.19 -3.30 -8.23
C ILE A 133 5.36 -2.24 -7.14
N ALA A 134 4.82 -2.49 -5.95
CA ALA A 134 5.01 -1.66 -4.76
C ALA A 134 5.38 -2.51 -3.55
N ASP A 135 6.41 -2.09 -2.82
CA ASP A 135 6.74 -2.61 -1.49
C ASP A 135 5.68 -2.13 -0.49
N LEU A 136 5.06 -3.07 0.21
CA LEU A 136 4.02 -2.80 1.21
C LEU A 136 4.57 -2.70 2.64
N SER A 137 5.88 -2.79 2.83
CA SER A 137 6.49 -2.90 4.15
C SER A 137 6.26 -1.66 5.01
N GLY A 138 5.55 -1.84 6.12
CA GLY A 138 5.50 -0.94 7.25
C GLY A 138 6.64 -1.21 8.25
N GLN A 139 6.75 -0.36 9.25
CA GLN A 139 7.74 -0.51 10.31
C GLN A 139 7.14 -1.21 11.53
N VAL A 140 7.95 -2.01 12.23
CA VAL A 140 7.57 -2.64 13.52
C VAL A 140 8.58 -2.24 14.58
N GLU A 141 8.09 -1.69 15.69
CA GLU A 141 8.88 -1.26 16.83
C GLU A 141 8.42 -1.97 18.11
N VAL A 142 9.39 -2.41 18.91
CA VAL A 142 9.16 -2.93 20.26
C VAL A 142 9.73 -1.91 21.23
N VAL A 143 8.87 -1.33 22.07
CA VAL A 143 9.22 -0.22 22.96
C VAL A 143 8.78 -0.55 24.37
N THR A 144 9.64 -0.31 25.36
CA THR A 144 9.40 -0.75 26.74
C THR A 144 8.19 -0.11 27.39
N GLU A 145 7.88 1.14 27.06
CA GLU A 145 6.77 1.89 27.69
C GLU A 145 6.14 2.87 26.70
N PRO A 146 4.81 3.12 26.82
CA PRO A 146 4.18 4.28 26.16
C PRO A 146 4.82 5.57 26.67
N GLY A 147 4.95 6.59 25.84
CA GLY A 147 5.46 7.89 26.26
C GLY A 147 5.94 8.77 25.13
N ALA A 148 6.52 9.92 25.45
CA ALA A 148 6.87 10.98 24.51
C ALA A 148 7.70 10.55 23.28
N ALA A 149 8.53 9.52 23.41
CA ALA A 149 9.28 8.96 22.29
C ALA A 149 8.36 8.29 21.26
N ASN A 150 7.23 7.70 21.71
CA ASN A 150 6.23 7.08 20.84
C ASN A 150 5.18 8.07 20.35
N ASP A 151 4.83 9.04 21.19
CA ASP A 151 3.89 10.09 20.81
C ASP A 151 4.46 10.94 19.65
N SER A 152 5.79 11.00 19.53
CA SER A 152 6.46 11.64 18.40
C SER A 152 6.43 10.83 17.09
N ILE A 153 6.07 9.54 17.15
CA ILE A 153 5.92 8.70 15.95
C ILE A 153 4.60 9.01 15.23
N SER A 154 3.55 9.35 16.00
CA SER A 154 2.23 9.68 15.44
C SER A 154 2.01 11.20 15.47
N ASP A 155 1.63 11.79 14.35
CA ASP A 155 1.31 13.22 14.23
C ASP A 155 -0.01 13.50 13.51
N THR A 156 -0.74 12.44 13.14
CA THR A 156 -2.03 12.55 12.46
C THR A 156 -2.84 11.26 12.63
N PRO A 157 -4.19 11.34 12.74
CA PRO A 157 -5.04 10.17 12.77
C PRO A 157 -5.13 9.52 11.38
N ILE A 158 -5.56 8.28 11.33
CA ILE A 158 -6.09 7.67 10.11
C ILE A 158 -7.60 7.91 10.00
N VAL A 159 -8.20 7.57 8.88
CA VAL A 159 -9.66 7.60 8.74
C VAL A 159 -10.25 6.32 9.31
N THR A 160 -9.77 5.15 8.88
CA THR A 160 -10.17 3.84 9.40
C THR A 160 -9.32 2.71 8.82
N LEU A 161 -9.36 1.52 9.43
CA LEU A 161 -8.83 0.27 8.86
C LEU A 161 -9.90 -0.60 8.20
N LYS A 162 -11.19 -0.28 8.36
CA LYS A 162 -12.26 -1.11 7.82
C LYS A 162 -13.24 -0.28 7.03
N LYS A 163 -13.54 -0.71 5.81
CA LYS A 163 -14.57 -0.10 4.98
C LYS A 163 -15.28 -1.14 4.12
N GLU A 164 -16.59 -1.07 4.14
CA GLU A 164 -17.43 -1.80 3.20
C GLU A 164 -17.38 -1.09 1.83
N ALA A 165 -16.83 -1.76 0.84
CA ALA A 165 -16.74 -1.24 -0.52
C ALA A 165 -17.97 -1.62 -1.35
N SER A 166 -18.61 -2.76 -1.01
CA SER A 166 -19.86 -3.23 -1.60
C SER A 166 -20.52 -4.23 -0.65
N SER A 167 -21.72 -4.67 -0.97
CA SER A 167 -22.40 -5.75 -0.21
C SER A 167 -21.61 -7.08 -0.18
N VAL A 168 -20.59 -7.22 -1.00
CA VAL A 168 -19.83 -8.47 -1.19
C VAL A 168 -18.37 -8.31 -0.79
N PHE A 169 -17.86 -7.07 -0.65
CA PHE A 169 -16.45 -6.81 -0.44
C PHE A 169 -16.21 -5.82 0.69
N THR A 170 -15.45 -6.25 1.70
CA THR A 170 -15.02 -5.42 2.83
C THR A 170 -13.50 -5.40 2.90
N TYR A 171 -12.92 -4.20 2.97
CA TYR A 171 -11.51 -4.04 3.32
C TYR A 171 -11.41 -4.13 4.83
N GLU A 172 -10.61 -5.06 5.33
CA GLU A 172 -10.36 -5.25 6.76
C GLU A 172 -8.95 -5.80 7.00
N PRO A 173 -8.37 -5.59 8.20
CA PRO A 173 -7.10 -6.19 8.60
C PRO A 173 -7.13 -7.72 8.51
N TYR A 174 -6.02 -8.31 8.05
CA TYR A 174 -5.90 -9.76 7.99
C TYR A 174 -4.45 -10.21 8.14
N PHE A 175 -4.24 -11.47 8.52
CA PHE A 175 -2.94 -12.11 8.45
C PHE A 175 -2.70 -12.69 7.06
N PHE A 176 -1.60 -12.32 6.44
CA PHE A 176 -1.14 -12.95 5.19
C PHE A 176 -0.55 -14.34 5.48
N ASP A 177 0.25 -14.43 6.51
CA ASP A 177 0.77 -15.65 7.14
C ASP A 177 0.88 -15.43 8.66
N ARG A 178 1.37 -16.44 9.42
CA ARG A 178 1.44 -16.39 10.90
C ARG A 178 2.35 -15.28 11.45
N SER A 179 3.16 -14.66 10.62
CA SER A 179 4.10 -13.61 11.02
C SER A 179 3.91 -12.29 10.30
N THR A 180 3.00 -12.24 9.34
CA THR A 180 2.80 -11.05 8.51
C THR A 180 1.36 -10.56 8.62
N LEU A 181 1.19 -9.39 9.22
CA LEU A 181 -0.09 -8.69 9.34
C LEU A 181 -0.24 -7.69 8.19
N VAL A 182 -1.41 -7.65 7.55
CA VAL A 182 -1.74 -6.70 6.50
C VAL A 182 -2.87 -5.79 6.95
N LEU A 183 -2.65 -4.48 6.86
CA LEU A 183 -3.60 -3.46 7.23
C LEU A 183 -3.99 -2.62 6.01
N PRO A 184 -5.28 -2.56 5.63
CA PRO A 184 -5.80 -1.62 4.64
C PRO A 184 -6.02 -0.26 5.31
N VAL A 185 -5.06 0.64 5.23
CA VAL A 185 -5.14 1.94 5.92
C VAL A 185 -5.78 2.97 5.02
N ILE A 186 -6.87 3.59 5.49
CA ILE A 186 -7.51 4.72 4.84
C ILE A 186 -7.08 5.99 5.57
N TYR A 187 -6.51 6.94 4.83
CA TYR A 187 -6.00 8.18 5.39
C TYR A 187 -6.01 9.32 4.37
N TYR A 188 -5.87 10.55 4.85
CA TYR A 188 -5.72 11.70 3.98
C TYR A 188 -4.26 11.81 3.51
N LEU A 189 -4.08 12.12 2.22
CA LEU A 189 -2.78 12.32 1.59
C LEU A 189 -2.88 13.50 0.63
N TYR A 190 -1.88 14.38 0.64
CA TYR A 190 -1.79 15.49 -0.33
C TYR A 190 -0.65 15.31 -1.32
N SER A 191 0.59 15.22 -0.85
CA SER A 191 1.74 15.23 -1.77
C SER A 191 2.96 14.44 -1.32
N LYS A 192 3.07 14.07 -0.04
CA LYS A 192 4.23 13.35 0.50
C LYS A 192 3.84 11.98 1.03
N PRO A 193 4.69 10.98 0.85
CA PRO A 193 4.45 9.65 1.40
C PRO A 193 4.44 9.71 2.93
N HIS A 194 3.45 9.02 3.51
CA HIS A 194 3.34 8.84 4.96
C HIS A 194 4.09 7.61 5.43
N SER A 195 4.36 7.54 6.72
CA SER A 195 4.97 6.36 7.36
C SER A 195 4.01 5.76 8.38
N PHE A 196 3.97 4.43 8.41
CA PHE A 196 3.18 3.67 9.36
C PHE A 196 4.08 2.77 10.17
N THR A 197 3.93 2.83 11.49
CA THR A 197 4.69 2.03 12.44
C THR A 197 3.74 1.28 13.34
N LEU A 198 3.91 -0.03 13.44
CA LEU A 198 3.19 -0.87 14.36
C LEU A 198 4.04 -1.03 15.62
N VAL A 199 3.55 -0.53 16.76
CA VAL A 199 4.28 -0.49 18.02
C VAL A 199 3.72 -1.56 18.98
N TYR A 200 4.61 -2.28 19.63
CA TYR A 200 4.30 -3.22 20.70
C TYR A 200 4.95 -2.78 22.01
N TYR A 201 4.18 -2.83 23.11
CA TYR A 201 4.62 -2.53 24.46
C TYR A 201 4.63 -3.83 25.31
N PRO A 202 5.80 -4.46 25.52
CA PRO A 202 5.86 -5.75 26.21
C PRO A 202 5.46 -5.70 27.68
N ASN A 203 5.51 -4.52 28.33
CA ASN A 203 5.13 -4.33 29.73
C ASN A 203 3.65 -4.00 29.91
N GLU A 204 2.88 -3.85 28.83
CA GLU A 204 1.44 -3.64 28.90
C GLU A 204 0.72 -4.96 29.19
N GLU A 205 -0.26 -4.94 30.10
CA GLU A 205 -1.07 -6.11 30.37
C GLU A 205 -1.87 -6.53 29.14
N ASN A 206 -1.63 -7.74 28.68
CA ASN A 206 -2.38 -8.33 27.59
C ASN A 206 -3.75 -8.79 28.09
N THR A 207 -4.81 -8.39 27.43
CA THR A 207 -6.17 -8.85 27.75
C THR A 207 -6.34 -10.28 27.25
N ASP A 208 -6.60 -11.21 28.15
CA ASP A 208 -6.82 -12.64 27.81
C ASP A 208 -5.67 -13.28 27.00
N GLY A 209 -4.43 -12.80 27.19
CA GLY A 209 -3.26 -13.28 26.43
C GLY A 209 -3.20 -12.76 24.98
N ILE A 210 -4.06 -11.83 24.60
CA ILE A 210 -4.07 -11.24 23.27
C ILE A 210 -3.17 -10.00 23.26
N ILE A 211 -2.20 -9.99 22.34
CA ILE A 211 -1.25 -8.89 22.19
C ILE A 211 -1.92 -7.69 21.55
N LYS A 212 -1.72 -6.50 22.14
CA LYS A 212 -2.11 -5.22 21.56
C LYS A 212 -0.98 -4.63 20.75
N LEU A 213 -1.30 -4.17 19.55
CA LEU A 213 -0.40 -3.54 18.60
C LEU A 213 -0.96 -2.16 18.24
N TYR A 214 -0.16 -1.12 18.41
CA TYR A 214 -0.57 0.26 18.21
C TYR A 214 -0.11 0.76 16.84
N LEU A 215 -1.04 1.04 15.93
CA LEU A 215 -0.70 1.66 14.65
C LEU A 215 -0.45 3.15 14.84
N ARG A 216 0.77 3.58 14.55
CA ARG A 216 1.21 4.97 14.59
C ARG A 216 1.37 5.51 13.17
N HIS A 217 0.84 6.70 12.93
CA HIS A 217 0.77 7.32 11.62
C HIS A 217 1.50 8.65 11.61
N LYS A 218 2.50 8.80 10.73
CA LYS A 218 3.29 10.01 10.55
C LYS A 218 3.14 10.55 9.13
N LYS A 219 2.67 11.78 9.02
CA LYS A 219 2.44 12.46 7.73
C LYS A 219 3.70 13.00 7.05
N ASN A 220 4.87 12.94 7.71
CA ASN A 220 6.18 13.37 7.18
C ASN A 220 6.18 14.82 6.64
N GLY A 221 5.44 15.72 7.32
CA GLY A 221 5.31 17.12 6.91
C GLY A 221 4.45 17.30 5.64
N ASP A 222 3.55 16.37 5.35
CA ASP A 222 2.53 16.58 4.33
C ASP A 222 1.49 17.60 4.82
N ASN A 223 1.16 18.59 3.96
CA ASN A 223 0.20 19.66 4.26
C ASN A 223 -1.22 19.24 3.84
N MET A 224 -1.67 18.10 4.33
CA MET A 224 -3.00 17.61 4.04
C MET A 224 -4.07 18.37 4.81
N SER A 225 -5.27 18.39 4.24
CA SER A 225 -6.47 18.96 4.85
C SER A 225 -7.68 18.13 4.43
N THR A 226 -8.69 18.07 5.28
CA THR A 226 -9.97 17.42 4.94
C THR A 226 -10.73 18.17 3.83
N SER A 227 -10.41 19.45 3.63
CA SER A 227 -10.93 20.28 2.53
C SER A 227 -10.08 20.23 1.26
N SER A 228 -8.91 19.58 1.33
CA SER A 228 -8.06 19.33 0.17
C SER A 228 -8.13 17.84 -0.13
N PRO A 229 -9.19 17.35 -0.76
CA PRO A 229 -9.23 15.98 -1.19
C PRO A 229 -8.05 15.77 -2.11
N VAL A 230 -7.34 14.66 -1.96
CA VAL A 230 -6.63 14.10 -3.09
C VAL A 230 -7.73 13.79 -4.08
N SER A 231 -7.97 14.78 -4.96
CA SER A 231 -9.04 14.65 -5.92
C SER A 231 -8.62 13.54 -6.87
N LEU A 232 -9.20 12.39 -6.66
CA LEU A 232 -9.35 11.36 -7.67
C LEU A 232 -10.40 11.81 -8.69
N ASP A 233 -10.57 13.13 -8.82
CA ASP A 233 -11.50 13.79 -9.74
C ASP A 233 -11.33 13.42 -11.22
N PHE A 234 -10.36 12.56 -11.52
CA PHE A 234 -10.23 12.05 -12.87
C PHE A 234 -11.28 10.98 -13.22
N PHE A 235 -11.91 10.30 -12.24
CA PHE A 235 -12.84 9.20 -12.53
C PHE A 235 -14.12 9.15 -11.67
N THR A 236 -14.15 9.78 -10.50
CA THR A 236 -15.37 9.85 -9.70
C THR A 236 -15.33 11.07 -8.79
N ASN A 237 -16.33 11.92 -8.90
CA ASN A 237 -16.49 13.17 -8.14
C ASN A 237 -16.62 13.02 -6.61
N SER A 238 -16.01 12.04 -5.94
CA SER A 238 -16.28 11.87 -4.50
C SER A 238 -15.29 11.07 -3.65
N LEU A 239 -14.07 10.77 -4.05
CA LEU A 239 -13.20 9.98 -3.17
C LEU A 239 -11.95 10.74 -2.74
N SER A 240 -12.04 11.29 -1.53
CA SER A 240 -10.94 11.92 -0.80
C SER A 240 -10.00 10.90 -0.11
N TYR A 241 -10.21 9.61 -0.27
CA TYR A 241 -9.51 8.58 0.47
C TYR A 241 -8.67 7.72 -0.46
N LEU A 242 -7.40 7.51 -0.09
CA LEU A 242 -6.55 6.53 -0.73
C LEU A 242 -6.49 5.27 0.13
N TYR A 243 -6.62 4.13 -0.51
CA TYR A 243 -6.43 2.83 0.13
C TYR A 243 -5.01 2.38 -0.11
N PHE A 244 -4.26 2.17 0.96
CA PHE A 244 -2.97 1.54 0.88
C PHE A 244 -2.94 0.34 1.80
N TYR A 245 -2.46 -0.77 1.28
CA TYR A 245 -2.13 -1.90 2.10
C TYR A 245 -0.72 -1.74 2.64
N TYR A 246 -0.57 -1.94 3.94
CA TYR A 246 0.72 -2.00 4.60
C TYR A 246 0.89 -3.37 5.24
N SER A 247 2.06 -3.97 5.04
CA SER A 247 2.41 -5.25 5.64
C SER A 247 3.42 -5.05 6.76
N PHE A 248 3.19 -5.74 7.87
CA PHE A 248 4.02 -5.65 9.07
C PHE A 248 4.57 -7.04 9.40
N ASP A 249 5.91 -7.18 9.33
CA ASP A 249 6.59 -8.38 9.78
C ASP A 249 6.67 -8.39 11.31
N LEU A 250 5.94 -9.31 11.93
CA LEU A 250 5.81 -9.41 13.38
C LEU A 250 6.93 -10.23 14.04
N GLN A 251 7.98 -10.62 13.31
CA GLN A 251 9.09 -11.42 13.85
C GLN A 251 9.74 -10.79 15.10
N LYS A 252 9.93 -9.47 15.10
CA LYS A 252 10.47 -8.76 16.28
C LYS A 252 9.58 -8.94 17.52
N ILE A 253 8.27 -8.96 17.35
CA ILE A 253 7.30 -9.14 18.43
C ILE A 253 7.33 -10.58 18.90
N LEU A 254 7.31 -11.55 17.99
CA LEU A 254 7.43 -12.97 18.31
C LEU A 254 8.68 -13.27 19.16
N TYR A 255 9.82 -12.71 18.78
CA TYR A 255 11.06 -12.86 19.55
C TYR A 255 10.97 -12.21 20.94
N SER A 256 10.33 -11.06 21.08
CA SER A 256 10.21 -10.34 22.36
C SER A 256 9.23 -10.99 23.31
N THR A 257 8.22 -11.69 22.80
CA THR A 257 7.18 -12.36 23.61
C THR A 257 7.48 -13.82 23.93
N ALA A 258 8.55 -14.38 23.35
CA ALA A 258 8.89 -15.79 23.42
C ALA A 258 7.75 -16.75 22.97
N VAL A 259 6.82 -16.25 22.13
CA VAL A 259 5.80 -17.08 21.49
C VAL A 259 6.21 -17.42 20.06
N THR A 260 5.77 -18.57 19.59
CA THR A 260 6.14 -19.09 18.27
C THR A 260 5.19 -18.61 17.15
N SER A 261 3.98 -18.19 17.53
CA SER A 261 2.98 -17.67 16.59
C SER A 261 2.03 -16.71 17.31
N LEU A 262 1.43 -15.82 16.52
CA LEU A 262 0.34 -14.95 16.95
C LEU A 262 -0.92 -15.38 16.19
N ASP A 263 -1.80 -16.10 16.86
CA ASP A 263 -3.05 -16.53 16.23
C ASP A 263 -4.13 -15.44 16.27
N LYS A 264 -3.94 -14.45 17.19
CA LYS A 264 -4.86 -13.32 17.36
C LYS A 264 -4.13 -12.11 17.91
N VAL A 265 -4.45 -10.94 17.39
CA VAL A 265 -3.95 -9.64 17.89
C VAL A 265 -5.08 -8.61 17.95
N ILE A 266 -4.90 -7.57 18.76
CA ILE A 266 -5.72 -6.36 18.71
C ILE A 266 -4.89 -5.25 18.11
N VAL A 267 -5.35 -4.67 17.01
CA VAL A 267 -4.74 -3.46 16.40
C VAL A 267 -5.48 -2.25 16.93
N VAL A 268 -4.77 -1.38 17.62
CA VAL A 268 -5.28 -0.12 18.18
C VAL A 268 -4.91 1.03 17.27
N THR A 269 -5.89 1.87 16.93
CA THR A 269 -5.72 3.00 16.01
C THR A 269 -6.29 4.28 16.59
N GLU A 270 -5.80 5.42 16.11
CA GLU A 270 -6.38 6.73 16.33
C GLU A 270 -7.04 7.19 15.03
N GLU A 271 -8.36 7.37 15.05
CA GLU A 271 -9.18 7.58 13.86
C GLU A 271 -9.98 8.87 13.91
N ASN A 272 -9.96 9.62 12.81
CA ASN A 272 -10.81 10.78 12.60
C ASN A 272 -11.09 10.98 11.10
N ALA A 273 -12.35 10.84 10.72
CA ALA A 273 -12.79 11.04 9.34
C ALA A 273 -13.01 12.52 8.98
N ASN A 274 -12.94 13.43 9.95
CA ASN A 274 -13.28 14.84 9.76
C ASN A 274 -12.12 15.79 10.08
N SER A 275 -11.00 15.27 10.59
CA SER A 275 -9.84 16.07 10.98
C SER A 275 -8.54 15.32 10.69
N VAL A 276 -7.51 16.08 10.38
CA VAL A 276 -6.12 15.59 10.22
C VAL A 276 -5.28 15.85 11.48
N LYS A 277 -5.90 16.36 12.55
CA LYS A 277 -5.24 16.68 13.81
C LYS A 277 -5.48 15.55 14.81
N LEU A 278 -4.40 15.07 15.39
CA LEU A 278 -4.45 13.99 16.37
C LEU A 278 -5.13 14.42 17.69
N ASP A 279 -4.93 15.66 18.09
CA ASP A 279 -5.50 16.29 19.30
C ASP A 279 -6.93 16.81 19.12
N ASP A 280 -7.58 16.55 18.00
CA ASP A 280 -8.98 16.90 17.77
C ASP A 280 -9.89 16.08 18.72
N SER A 281 -10.87 16.75 19.32
CA SER A 281 -11.81 16.14 20.28
C SER A 281 -12.67 15.00 19.68
N ASN A 282 -12.77 14.92 18.37
CA ASN A 282 -13.48 13.85 17.66
C ASN A 282 -12.56 12.67 17.25
N THR A 283 -11.26 12.76 17.52
CA THR A 283 -10.36 11.62 17.32
C THR A 283 -10.68 10.52 18.33
N LYS A 284 -10.90 9.31 17.84
CA LYS A 284 -11.30 8.16 18.64
C LYS A 284 -10.25 7.07 18.55
N THR A 285 -10.02 6.41 19.68
CA THR A 285 -9.27 5.16 19.70
C THR A 285 -10.21 4.02 19.33
N ASN A 286 -9.85 3.25 18.29
CA ASN A 286 -10.57 2.06 17.86
C ASN A 286 -9.69 0.83 17.99
N GLU A 287 -10.31 -0.32 18.25
CA GLU A 287 -9.65 -1.62 18.38
C GLU A 287 -10.19 -2.58 17.32
N TYR A 288 -9.27 -3.23 16.60
CA TYR A 288 -9.58 -4.24 15.59
C TYR A 288 -9.00 -5.58 16.02
N ILE A 289 -9.88 -6.56 16.22
CA ILE A 289 -9.45 -7.93 16.50
C ILE A 289 -9.16 -8.60 15.17
N VAL A 290 -7.93 -9.08 15.02
CA VAL A 290 -7.47 -9.77 13.82
C VAL A 290 -7.05 -11.18 14.20
N GLU A 291 -7.69 -12.19 13.59
CA GLU A 291 -7.42 -13.59 13.81
C GLU A 291 -6.78 -14.21 12.58
N TYR A 292 -5.74 -15.02 12.79
CA TYR A 292 -5.17 -15.82 11.72
C TYR A 292 -6.16 -16.91 11.31
N LYS A 293 -6.50 -16.93 10.04
CA LYS A 293 -7.33 -17.97 9.44
C LYS A 293 -6.52 -18.67 8.37
N GLU A 294 -6.31 -19.96 8.54
CA GLU A 294 -5.67 -20.76 7.50
C GLU A 294 -6.56 -20.76 6.26
N ILE A 295 -6.05 -20.24 5.18
CA ILE A 295 -6.75 -20.25 3.88
C ILE A 295 -6.53 -21.65 3.29
N LYS A 296 -7.61 -22.43 3.22
CA LYS A 296 -7.59 -23.81 2.66
C LYS A 296 -7.85 -23.77 1.18
#